data_7f9a677a733342e43d60a88bc3e53ba7
#
_entry.id   7f9a677a733342e43d60a88bc3e53ba7
#
_cell.length_a   1.000
_cell.length_b   1.000
_cell.length_c   1.000
_cell.angle_alpha   90.00
_cell.angle_beta   90.00
_cell.angle_gamma   90.00
#
_symmetry.space_group_name_H-M   'P 1'
#
loop_
_entity.id
_entity.type
_entity.pdbx_description
1 polymer ?
#
loop_
_entity_poly.entity_id
_entity_poly.type
_entity_poly.pdbx_seq_one_letter_code
_entity_poly.pdbx_strand_id
1 'polypeptide(L)'
;MGSKEVDLRLNLVESHINNNQYQLALQELLKVEAAAKHMSRFHFDSGMIYLGLQELEQSREGFARAVEIDEDFGEAWNNLGKIEEALGRDKDAEAAYRKAFSILTYVTPEFSAYNLGMLLLRQGRAKEAEEFGRKALARNWLYIPAYKLLADAFVAQNRLDDAEAVLKSGLEADMNSTSTILALAEHKMRMGKTAEAAVLFDRIVKQFPNSSEAKAARNYLEFLQ
;
A
#
# COMPACT_ATOMS: atom_id res chain seq x y z
N MET A 1 19.33 10.83 -30.49
CA MET A 1 18.35 9.74 -30.33
C MET A 1 17.00 10.31 -30.69
N GLY A 2 16.20 9.62 -31.53
CA GLY A 2 14.87 10.08 -31.89
C GLY A 2 13.84 9.78 -30.77
N SER A 3 12.72 10.52 -30.72
CA SER A 3 11.67 10.34 -29.70
C SER A 3 11.19 8.89 -29.58
N LYS A 4 10.90 8.22 -30.70
CA LYS A 4 10.48 6.81 -30.71
C LYS A 4 11.51 5.85 -30.09
N GLU A 5 12.80 6.13 -30.28
CA GLU A 5 13.85 5.29 -29.70
C GLU A 5 13.96 5.50 -28.18
N VAL A 6 13.76 6.73 -27.70
CA VAL A 6 13.67 7.03 -26.27
C VAL A 6 12.48 6.30 -25.64
N ASP A 7 11.31 6.37 -26.25
CA ASP A 7 10.10 5.70 -25.74
C ASP A 7 10.27 4.17 -25.69
N LEU A 8 10.87 3.58 -26.74
CA LEU A 8 11.15 2.13 -26.75
C LEU A 8 12.09 1.72 -25.62
N ARG A 9 13.13 2.52 -25.33
CA ARG A 9 14.07 2.22 -24.24
C ARG A 9 13.43 2.41 -22.89
N LEU A 10 12.61 3.44 -22.67
CA LEU A 10 11.86 3.60 -21.43
C LEU A 10 10.88 2.45 -21.20
N ASN A 11 10.23 1.93 -22.26
CA ASN A 11 9.41 0.72 -22.16
C ASN A 11 10.23 -0.53 -21.78
N LEU A 12 11.47 -0.63 -22.30
CA LEU A 12 12.39 -1.71 -21.91
C LEU A 12 12.84 -1.57 -20.43
N VAL A 13 13.09 -0.34 -19.98
CA VAL A 13 13.38 -0.03 -18.56
C VAL A 13 12.23 -0.51 -17.67
N GLU A 14 11.00 -0.12 -17.98
CA GLU A 14 9.80 -0.55 -17.25
C GLU A 14 9.66 -2.08 -17.23
N SER A 15 9.91 -2.74 -18.37
CA SER A 15 9.92 -4.20 -18.44
C SER A 15 10.96 -4.83 -17.51
N HIS A 16 12.17 -4.27 -17.44
CA HIS A 16 13.20 -4.75 -16.51
C HIS A 16 12.81 -4.49 -15.05
N ILE A 17 12.20 -3.34 -14.72
CA ILE A 17 11.69 -3.03 -13.38
C ILE A 17 10.64 -4.08 -12.97
N ASN A 18 9.67 -4.37 -13.84
CA ASN A 18 8.60 -5.33 -13.59
C ASN A 18 9.12 -6.76 -13.40
N ASN A 19 10.28 -7.08 -13.95
CA ASN A 19 10.98 -8.36 -13.77
C ASN A 19 12.01 -8.35 -12.63
N ASN A 20 12.05 -7.30 -11.80
CA ASN A 20 13.03 -7.08 -10.71
C ASN A 20 14.50 -7.07 -11.19
N GLN A 21 14.75 -6.73 -12.44
CA GLN A 21 16.09 -6.66 -13.06
C GLN A 21 16.65 -5.23 -12.97
N TYR A 22 16.75 -4.70 -11.75
CA TYR A 22 17.02 -3.28 -11.50
C TYR A 22 18.37 -2.79 -12.07
N GLN A 23 19.42 -3.63 -12.04
CA GLN A 23 20.73 -3.26 -12.63
C GLN A 23 20.64 -3.13 -14.14
N LEU A 24 19.89 -4.01 -14.82
CA LEU A 24 19.66 -3.91 -16.27
C LEU A 24 18.79 -2.70 -16.59
N ALA A 25 17.74 -2.46 -15.79
CA ALA A 25 16.90 -1.27 -15.92
C ALA A 25 17.74 0.02 -15.83
N LEU A 26 18.68 0.10 -14.86
CA LEU A 26 19.56 1.25 -14.69
C LEU A 26 20.48 1.44 -15.91
N GLN A 27 21.06 0.36 -16.43
CA GLN A 27 21.91 0.43 -17.61
C GLN A 27 21.17 0.95 -18.85
N GLU A 28 19.91 0.52 -19.06
CA GLU A 28 19.09 1.01 -20.17
C GLU A 28 18.63 2.46 -19.95
N LEU A 29 18.28 2.83 -18.70
CA LEU A 29 17.90 4.19 -18.33
C LEU A 29 19.03 5.20 -18.63
N LEU A 30 20.25 4.88 -18.25
CA LEU A 30 21.42 5.73 -18.49
C LEU A 30 21.71 5.98 -19.98
N LYS A 31 21.35 5.05 -20.87
CA LYS A 31 21.53 5.23 -22.33
C LYS A 31 20.62 6.33 -22.91
N VAL A 32 19.52 6.65 -22.23
CA VAL A 32 18.57 7.68 -22.68
C VAL A 32 18.64 8.96 -21.86
N GLU A 33 19.46 9.03 -20.82
CA GLU A 33 19.53 10.16 -19.90
C GLU A 33 19.61 11.52 -20.61
N ALA A 34 20.56 11.69 -21.52
CA ALA A 34 20.75 12.95 -22.23
C ALA A 34 19.50 13.42 -23.01
N ALA A 35 18.66 12.48 -23.48
CA ALA A 35 17.47 12.77 -24.25
C ALA A 35 16.19 12.80 -23.38
N ALA A 36 16.17 12.12 -22.22
CA ALA A 36 14.97 11.89 -21.43
C ALA A 36 14.96 12.61 -20.05
N LYS A 37 16.06 13.19 -19.59
CA LYS A 37 16.18 13.85 -18.27
C LYS A 37 15.19 15.00 -18.00
N HIS A 38 14.48 15.47 -19.01
CA HIS A 38 13.41 16.46 -18.89
C HIS A 38 12.02 15.84 -18.75
N MET A 39 11.92 14.52 -18.81
CA MET A 39 10.65 13.77 -18.74
C MET A 39 10.41 13.29 -17.31
N SER A 40 9.21 13.49 -16.78
CA SER A 40 8.81 12.99 -15.47
C SER A 40 8.92 11.46 -15.37
N ARG A 41 8.56 10.74 -16.45
CA ARG A 41 8.68 9.29 -16.54
C ARG A 41 10.12 8.80 -16.32
N PHE A 42 11.13 9.47 -16.89
CA PHE A 42 12.55 9.11 -16.70
C PHE A 42 12.93 9.12 -15.21
N HIS A 43 12.50 10.15 -14.49
CA HIS A 43 12.79 10.28 -13.07
C HIS A 43 11.95 9.34 -12.21
N PHE A 44 10.72 9.07 -12.61
CA PHE A 44 9.90 8.04 -11.96
C PHE A 44 10.53 6.65 -12.08
N ASP A 45 10.96 6.26 -13.29
CA ASP A 45 11.66 5.00 -13.54
C ASP A 45 12.96 4.92 -12.73
N SER A 46 13.72 6.02 -12.65
CA SER A 46 14.90 6.13 -11.77
C SER A 46 14.54 5.88 -10.31
N GLY A 47 13.49 6.51 -9.80
CA GLY A 47 12.99 6.30 -8.44
C GLY A 47 12.63 4.84 -8.17
N MET A 48 11.94 4.19 -9.10
CA MET A 48 11.57 2.77 -9.01
C MET A 48 12.79 1.84 -9.02
N ILE A 49 13.77 2.12 -9.86
CA ILE A 49 15.02 1.35 -9.93
C ILE A 49 15.76 1.42 -8.60
N TYR A 50 15.99 2.63 -8.07
CA TYR A 50 16.70 2.82 -6.82
C TYR A 50 15.94 2.26 -5.61
N LEU A 51 14.60 2.29 -5.65
CA LEU A 51 13.79 1.59 -4.66
C LEU A 51 14.07 0.08 -4.68
N GLY A 52 14.10 -0.54 -5.86
CA GLY A 52 14.42 -1.95 -6.01
C GLY A 52 15.86 -2.31 -5.62
N LEU A 53 16.78 -1.38 -5.75
CA LEU A 53 18.19 -1.50 -5.28
C LEU A 53 18.33 -1.19 -3.77
N GLN A 54 17.25 -0.80 -3.07
CA GLN A 54 17.24 -0.38 -1.67
C GLN A 54 18.01 0.90 -1.36
N GLU A 55 18.23 1.75 -2.38
CA GLU A 55 18.92 3.02 -2.30
C GLU A 55 17.89 4.15 -2.09
N LEU A 56 17.41 4.30 -0.84
CA LEU A 56 16.22 5.11 -0.53
C LEU A 56 16.39 6.59 -0.86
N GLU A 57 17.57 7.19 -0.63
CA GLU A 57 17.75 8.62 -0.93
C GLU A 57 17.76 8.88 -2.45
N GLN A 58 18.39 8.02 -3.25
CA GLN A 58 18.37 8.15 -4.71
C GLN A 58 16.95 7.91 -5.25
N SER A 59 16.21 6.95 -4.66
CA SER A 59 14.80 6.72 -4.97
C SER A 59 13.97 7.97 -4.70
N ARG A 60 14.16 8.60 -3.52
CA ARG A 60 13.51 9.84 -3.15
C ARG A 60 13.78 10.96 -4.18
N GLU A 61 15.05 11.15 -4.56
CA GLU A 61 15.44 12.15 -5.56
C GLU A 61 14.75 11.92 -6.89
N GLY A 62 14.67 10.66 -7.33
CA GLY A 62 13.95 10.28 -8.55
C GLY A 62 12.48 10.68 -8.50
N PHE A 63 11.74 10.25 -7.47
CA PHE A 63 10.32 10.60 -7.34
C PHE A 63 10.09 12.08 -7.13
N ALA A 64 10.91 12.76 -6.32
CA ALA A 64 10.82 14.21 -6.12
C ALA A 64 10.98 14.96 -7.45
N ARG A 65 11.96 14.56 -8.28
CA ARG A 65 12.15 15.19 -9.57
C ARG A 65 11.01 14.89 -10.55
N ALA A 66 10.43 13.68 -10.49
CA ALA A 66 9.27 13.34 -11.31
C ALA A 66 8.08 14.28 -11.02
N VAL A 67 7.78 14.53 -9.73
CA VAL A 67 6.66 15.41 -9.33
C VAL A 67 6.95 16.89 -9.50
N GLU A 68 8.21 17.31 -9.52
CA GLU A 68 8.59 18.69 -9.89
C GLU A 68 8.34 18.98 -11.39
N ILE A 69 8.51 17.97 -12.25
CA ILE A 69 8.28 18.09 -13.70
C ILE A 69 6.79 17.95 -14.03
N ASP A 70 6.10 17.06 -13.33
CA ASP A 70 4.67 16.79 -13.52
C ASP A 70 3.98 16.72 -12.15
N GLU A 71 3.39 17.86 -11.74
CA GLU A 71 2.69 17.99 -10.45
C GLU A 71 1.44 17.11 -10.35
N ASP A 72 0.91 16.63 -11.47
CA ASP A 72 -0.26 15.76 -11.53
C ASP A 72 0.11 14.26 -11.67
N PHE A 73 1.39 13.92 -11.51
CA PHE A 73 1.83 12.53 -11.49
C PHE A 73 1.53 11.86 -10.13
N GLY A 74 0.27 11.46 -9.95
CA GLY A 74 -0.24 10.91 -8.68
C GLY A 74 0.50 9.68 -8.16
N GLU A 75 0.94 8.79 -9.07
CA GLU A 75 1.71 7.61 -8.70
C GLU A 75 3.09 7.97 -8.16
N ALA A 76 3.75 8.99 -8.74
CA ALA A 76 5.03 9.47 -8.26
C ALA A 76 4.91 10.10 -6.87
N TRP A 77 3.85 10.90 -6.61
CA TRP A 77 3.56 11.43 -5.29
C TRP A 77 3.31 10.34 -4.25
N ASN A 78 2.54 9.29 -4.60
CA ASN A 78 2.30 8.17 -3.70
C ASN A 78 3.60 7.43 -3.35
N ASN A 79 4.47 7.18 -4.34
CA ASN A 79 5.75 6.53 -4.10
C ASN A 79 6.73 7.44 -3.34
N LEU A 80 6.74 8.75 -3.60
CA LEU A 80 7.50 9.71 -2.80
C LEU A 80 7.07 9.63 -1.33
N GLY A 81 5.77 9.62 -1.06
CA GLY A 81 5.24 9.45 0.30
C GLY A 81 5.74 8.18 0.98
N LYS A 82 5.77 7.05 0.28
CA LYS A 82 6.29 5.78 0.81
C LYS A 82 7.79 5.86 1.15
N ILE A 83 8.57 6.55 0.32
CA ILE A 83 10.01 6.71 0.57
C ILE A 83 10.27 7.67 1.72
N GLU A 84 9.54 8.79 1.80
CA GLU A 84 9.67 9.72 2.91
C GLU A 84 9.30 9.05 4.25
N GLU A 85 8.26 8.19 4.25
CA GLU A 85 7.90 7.36 5.40
C GLU A 85 9.02 6.37 5.78
N ALA A 86 9.62 5.68 4.80
CA ALA A 86 10.73 4.76 5.03
C ALA A 86 11.98 5.46 5.58
N LEU A 87 12.16 6.74 5.24
CA LEU A 87 13.24 7.60 5.75
C LEU A 87 12.89 8.26 7.11
N GLY A 88 11.69 7.98 7.68
CA GLY A 88 11.23 8.56 8.94
C GLY A 88 10.79 10.03 8.84
N ARG A 89 10.52 10.52 7.63
CA ARG A 89 10.10 11.88 7.34
C ARG A 89 8.56 11.97 7.26
N ASP A 90 7.89 11.61 8.35
CA ASP A 90 6.43 11.43 8.40
C ASP A 90 5.62 12.64 7.90
N LYS A 91 6.10 13.89 8.13
CA LYS A 91 5.40 15.09 7.66
C LYS A 91 5.43 15.22 6.14
N ASP A 92 6.56 14.90 5.53
CA ASP A 92 6.74 14.95 4.09
C ASP A 92 5.96 13.81 3.42
N ALA A 93 5.94 12.63 4.05
CA ALA A 93 5.12 11.49 3.65
C ALA A 93 3.62 11.86 3.66
N GLU A 94 3.12 12.46 4.75
CA GLU A 94 1.73 12.91 4.84
C GLU A 94 1.39 13.90 3.72
N ALA A 95 2.25 14.88 3.48
CA ALA A 95 2.04 15.88 2.43
C ALA A 95 1.98 15.24 1.04
N ALA A 96 2.89 14.31 0.75
CA ALA A 96 2.95 13.60 -0.53
C ALA A 96 1.71 12.72 -0.76
N TYR A 97 1.28 11.94 0.25
CA TYR A 97 0.05 11.13 0.13
C TYR A 97 -1.21 11.98 -0.05
N ARG A 98 -1.33 13.12 0.67
CA ARG A 98 -2.46 14.05 0.51
C ARG A 98 -2.48 14.62 -0.91
N LYS A 99 -1.33 15.03 -1.46
CA LYS A 99 -1.21 15.52 -2.83
C LYS A 99 -1.62 14.43 -3.82
N ALA A 100 -1.08 13.21 -3.71
CA ALA A 100 -1.45 12.08 -4.56
C ALA A 100 -2.97 11.84 -4.57
N PHE A 101 -3.60 11.78 -3.38
CA PHE A 101 -5.05 11.56 -3.28
C PHE A 101 -5.88 12.68 -3.89
N SER A 102 -5.39 13.91 -3.91
CA SER A 102 -6.10 15.08 -4.46
C SER A 102 -6.10 15.12 -6.00
N ILE A 103 -5.23 14.37 -6.66
CA ILE A 103 -5.08 14.38 -8.12
C ILE A 103 -6.20 13.56 -8.76
N LEU A 104 -7.04 14.23 -9.56
CA LEU A 104 -8.23 13.63 -10.16
C LEU A 104 -7.91 12.58 -11.25
N THR A 105 -6.78 12.75 -11.92
CA THR A 105 -6.30 11.84 -12.97
C THR A 105 -5.56 10.61 -12.43
N TYR A 106 -5.28 10.57 -11.13
CA TYR A 106 -4.63 9.42 -10.52
C TYR A 106 -5.56 8.20 -10.52
N VAL A 107 -5.10 7.12 -11.15
CA VAL A 107 -5.95 5.94 -11.45
C VAL A 107 -6.24 5.11 -10.19
N THR A 108 -5.31 5.09 -9.23
CA THR A 108 -5.40 4.25 -8.01
C THR A 108 -5.28 5.09 -6.72
N PRO A 109 -6.13 6.10 -6.52
CA PRO A 109 -6.05 7.00 -5.37
C PRO A 109 -6.34 6.29 -4.04
N GLU A 110 -6.96 5.10 -4.06
CA GLU A 110 -7.16 4.26 -2.87
C GLU A 110 -5.85 3.89 -2.20
N PHE A 111 -4.76 3.72 -2.96
CA PHE A 111 -3.44 3.40 -2.38
C PHE A 111 -2.90 4.56 -1.53
N SER A 112 -2.98 5.79 -2.04
CA SER A 112 -2.53 6.95 -1.27
C SER A 112 -3.42 7.24 -0.07
N ALA A 113 -4.74 7.06 -0.20
CA ALA A 113 -5.65 7.17 0.93
C ALA A 113 -5.36 6.12 2.02
N TYR A 114 -5.13 4.86 1.61
CA TYR A 114 -4.76 3.80 2.53
C TYR A 114 -3.43 4.07 3.23
N ASN A 115 -2.37 4.42 2.48
CA ASN A 115 -1.05 4.70 3.04
C ASN A 115 -1.11 5.86 4.03
N LEU A 116 -1.83 6.93 3.69
CA LEU A 116 -2.06 8.04 4.59
C LEU A 116 -2.83 7.61 5.85
N GLY A 117 -3.88 6.82 5.69
CA GLY A 117 -4.63 6.28 6.83
C GLY A 117 -3.76 5.45 7.77
N MET A 118 -2.87 4.61 7.24
CA MET A 118 -1.92 3.83 8.03
C MET A 118 -0.91 4.72 8.77
N LEU A 119 -0.37 5.73 8.10
CA LEU A 119 0.53 6.72 8.71
C LEU A 119 -0.16 7.45 9.88
N LEU A 120 -1.38 7.95 9.66
CA LEU A 120 -2.18 8.65 10.66
C LEU A 120 -2.53 7.76 11.86
N LEU A 121 -2.87 6.49 11.61
CA LEU A 121 -3.17 5.53 12.67
C LEU A 121 -1.94 5.28 13.56
N ARG A 122 -0.77 5.13 12.97
CA ARG A 122 0.51 4.99 13.67
C ARG A 122 0.86 6.20 14.52
N GLN A 123 0.43 7.40 14.09
CA GLN A 123 0.57 8.65 14.84
C GLN A 123 -0.51 8.83 15.94
N GLY A 124 -1.41 7.85 16.14
CA GLY A 124 -2.52 7.95 17.10
C GLY A 124 -3.69 8.82 16.62
N ARG A 125 -3.72 9.25 15.36
CA ARG A 125 -4.76 10.08 14.74
C ARG A 125 -5.89 9.22 14.17
N ALA A 126 -6.49 8.40 15.04
CA ALA A 126 -7.42 7.34 14.63
C ALA A 126 -8.67 7.86 13.88
N LYS A 127 -9.20 9.05 14.23
CA LYS A 127 -10.35 9.63 13.52
C LYS A 127 -10.01 10.02 12.07
N GLU A 128 -8.82 10.56 11.85
CA GLU A 128 -8.37 10.88 10.49
C GLU A 128 -8.05 9.61 9.70
N ALA A 129 -7.48 8.59 10.36
CA ALA A 129 -7.27 7.28 9.75
C ALA A 129 -8.59 6.64 9.29
N GLU A 130 -9.67 6.73 10.11
CA GLU A 130 -11.02 6.31 9.72
C GLU A 130 -11.49 7.06 8.47
N GLU A 131 -11.33 8.39 8.42
CA GLU A 131 -11.74 9.19 7.27
C GLU A 131 -11.06 8.71 5.98
N PHE A 132 -9.73 8.50 6.02
CA PHE A 132 -8.98 8.07 4.84
C PHE A 132 -9.22 6.60 4.48
N GLY A 133 -9.45 5.72 5.45
CA GLY A 133 -9.90 4.37 5.18
C GLY A 133 -11.25 4.33 4.44
N ARG A 134 -12.22 5.16 4.85
CA ARG A 134 -13.49 5.31 4.13
C ARG A 134 -13.30 5.89 2.72
N LYS A 135 -12.41 6.86 2.56
CA LYS A 135 -12.07 7.44 1.24
C LYS A 135 -11.44 6.39 0.31
N ALA A 136 -10.57 5.51 0.84
CA ALA A 136 -10.01 4.42 0.07
C ALA A 136 -11.11 3.48 -0.46
N LEU A 137 -12.04 3.04 0.41
CA LEU A 137 -13.17 2.18 0.00
C LEU A 137 -14.17 2.89 -0.92
N ALA A 138 -14.36 4.19 -0.78
CA ALA A 138 -15.21 4.97 -1.68
C ALA A 138 -14.62 5.04 -3.11
N ARG A 139 -13.29 4.96 -3.25
CA ARG A 139 -12.61 4.89 -4.55
C ARG A 139 -12.60 3.46 -5.11
N ASN A 140 -12.35 2.48 -4.24
CA ASN A 140 -12.29 1.08 -4.63
C ASN A 140 -12.75 0.19 -3.45
N TRP A 141 -14.01 -0.23 -3.47
CA TRP A 141 -14.58 -1.09 -2.44
C TRP A 141 -13.99 -2.51 -2.41
N LEU A 142 -13.30 -2.94 -3.49
CA LEU A 142 -12.56 -4.20 -3.56
C LEU A 142 -11.13 -4.07 -3.02
N TYR A 143 -10.72 -2.88 -2.55
CA TYR A 143 -9.40 -2.72 -1.93
C TYR A 143 -9.42 -3.25 -0.48
N ILE A 144 -9.27 -4.56 -0.37
CA ILE A 144 -9.40 -5.32 0.89
C ILE A 144 -8.56 -4.76 2.06
N PRO A 145 -7.30 -4.28 1.87
CA PRO A 145 -6.52 -3.73 2.98
C PRO A 145 -7.18 -2.57 3.73
N ALA A 146 -8.04 -1.80 3.06
CA ALA A 146 -8.71 -0.67 3.69
C ALA A 146 -9.76 -1.07 4.74
N TYR A 147 -10.33 -2.27 4.65
CA TYR A 147 -11.25 -2.79 5.69
C TYR A 147 -10.53 -3.04 7.00
N LYS A 148 -9.30 -3.59 6.93
CA LYS A 148 -8.48 -3.77 8.14
C LYS A 148 -8.04 -2.43 8.72
N LEU A 149 -7.61 -1.48 7.89
CA LEU A 149 -7.28 -0.12 8.34
C LEU A 149 -8.44 0.51 9.10
N LEU A 150 -9.67 0.41 8.56
CA LEU A 150 -10.87 0.93 9.21
C LEU A 150 -11.16 0.22 10.54
N ALA A 151 -11.03 -1.10 10.59
CA ALA A 151 -11.22 -1.85 11.81
C ALA A 151 -10.20 -1.43 12.88
N ASP A 152 -8.94 -1.29 12.53
CA ASP A 152 -7.88 -0.86 13.45
C ASP A 152 -8.14 0.59 13.94
N ALA A 153 -8.63 1.48 13.05
CA ALA A 153 -9.01 2.84 13.42
C ALA A 153 -10.22 2.86 14.38
N PHE A 154 -11.21 1.99 14.20
CA PHE A 154 -12.33 1.85 15.13
C PHE A 154 -11.90 1.28 16.48
N VAL A 155 -11.03 0.26 16.46
CA VAL A 155 -10.47 -0.31 17.69
C VAL A 155 -9.71 0.77 18.49
N ALA A 156 -8.90 1.59 17.81
CA ALA A 156 -8.17 2.69 18.46
C ALA A 156 -9.11 3.75 19.07
N GLN A 157 -10.35 3.82 18.59
CA GLN A 157 -11.41 4.69 19.14
C GLN A 157 -12.33 3.97 20.14
N ASN A 158 -12.01 2.72 20.53
CA ASN A 158 -12.84 1.85 21.38
C ASN A 158 -14.24 1.55 20.81
N ARG A 159 -14.39 1.56 19.50
CA ARG A 159 -15.63 1.29 18.74
C ARG A 159 -15.59 -0.13 18.21
N LEU A 160 -15.68 -1.11 19.12
CA LEU A 160 -15.44 -2.52 18.80
C LEU A 160 -16.51 -3.11 17.87
N ASP A 161 -17.78 -2.73 18.03
CA ASP A 161 -18.86 -3.23 17.17
C ASP A 161 -18.73 -2.70 15.72
N ASP A 162 -18.29 -1.45 15.55
CA ASP A 162 -18.03 -0.89 14.23
C ASP A 162 -16.84 -1.61 13.55
N ALA A 163 -15.82 -1.97 14.31
CA ALA A 163 -14.70 -2.76 13.81
C ALA A 163 -15.14 -4.15 13.34
N GLU A 164 -16.01 -4.83 14.11
CA GLU A 164 -16.58 -6.12 13.70
C GLU A 164 -17.41 -5.97 12.40
N ALA A 165 -18.25 -4.95 12.33
CA ALA A 165 -19.10 -4.71 11.17
C ALA A 165 -18.27 -4.48 9.90
N VAL A 166 -17.23 -3.64 9.95
CA VAL A 166 -16.40 -3.35 8.78
C VAL A 166 -15.59 -4.56 8.32
N LEU A 167 -15.09 -5.40 9.25
CA LEU A 167 -14.40 -6.64 8.88
C LEU A 167 -15.35 -7.65 8.21
N LYS A 168 -16.61 -7.72 8.64
CA LYS A 168 -17.62 -8.53 7.96
C LYS A 168 -17.87 -8.01 6.55
N SER A 169 -18.00 -6.69 6.36
CA SER A 169 -18.13 -6.10 5.02
C SER A 169 -16.90 -6.40 4.13
N GLY A 170 -15.69 -6.46 4.70
CA GLY A 170 -14.51 -6.90 3.99
C GLY A 170 -14.59 -8.36 3.50
N LEU A 171 -15.25 -9.23 4.28
CA LEU A 171 -15.53 -10.63 3.87
C LEU A 171 -16.67 -10.73 2.85
N GLU A 172 -17.58 -9.77 2.79
CA GLU A 172 -18.58 -9.66 1.72
C GLU A 172 -17.90 -9.26 0.39
N ALA A 173 -16.88 -8.40 0.45
CA ALA A 173 -16.09 -8.00 -0.71
C ALA A 173 -15.18 -9.12 -1.23
N ASP A 174 -14.52 -9.84 -0.32
CA ASP A 174 -13.71 -11.05 -0.62
C ASP A 174 -13.85 -12.07 0.52
N MET A 175 -14.74 -13.05 0.33
CA MET A 175 -15.02 -14.08 1.30
C MET A 175 -13.83 -15.01 1.58
N ASN A 176 -12.83 -15.03 0.70
CA ASN A 176 -11.64 -15.88 0.80
C ASN A 176 -10.40 -15.11 1.26
N SER A 177 -10.53 -13.83 1.58
CA SER A 177 -9.42 -13.03 2.12
C SER A 177 -8.97 -13.58 3.48
N THR A 178 -7.88 -14.34 3.47
CA THR A 178 -7.30 -14.92 4.70
C THR A 178 -6.88 -13.86 5.69
N SER A 179 -6.39 -12.72 5.21
CA SER A 179 -6.02 -11.57 6.05
C SER A 179 -7.24 -10.96 6.77
N THR A 180 -8.39 -10.87 6.10
CA THR A 180 -9.62 -10.34 6.71
C THR A 180 -10.24 -11.36 7.66
N ILE A 181 -10.21 -12.67 7.33
CA ILE A 181 -10.66 -13.75 8.23
C ILE A 181 -9.83 -13.72 9.50
N LEU A 182 -8.49 -13.62 9.39
CA LEU A 182 -7.58 -13.53 10.53
C LEU A 182 -7.89 -12.28 11.37
N ALA A 183 -8.02 -11.11 10.75
CA ALA A 183 -8.32 -9.87 11.46
C ALA A 183 -9.66 -9.95 12.21
N LEU A 184 -10.70 -10.58 11.63
CA LEU A 184 -11.97 -10.79 12.31
C LEU A 184 -11.84 -11.79 13.48
N ALA A 185 -11.05 -12.86 13.32
CA ALA A 185 -10.80 -13.82 14.39
C ALA A 185 -10.07 -13.16 15.58
N GLU A 186 -9.02 -12.40 15.31
CA GLU A 186 -8.28 -11.64 16.33
C GLU A 186 -9.17 -10.59 17.02
N HIS A 187 -10.05 -9.96 16.26
CA HIS A 187 -11.04 -9.03 16.81
C HIS A 187 -12.05 -9.75 17.74
N LYS A 188 -12.53 -10.94 17.35
CA LYS A 188 -13.37 -11.79 18.21
C LYS A 188 -12.67 -12.20 19.51
N MET A 189 -11.36 -12.52 19.44
CA MET A 189 -10.56 -12.77 20.63
C MET A 189 -10.52 -11.55 21.57
N ARG A 190 -10.30 -10.35 21.01
CA ARG A 190 -10.32 -9.08 21.77
C ARG A 190 -11.65 -8.83 22.48
N MET A 191 -12.77 -9.24 21.86
CA MET A 191 -14.12 -9.14 22.44
C MET A 191 -14.45 -10.28 23.43
N GLY A 192 -13.53 -11.21 23.71
CA GLY A 192 -13.77 -12.38 24.56
C GLY A 192 -14.64 -13.47 23.89
N LYS A 193 -14.95 -13.34 22.60
CA LYS A 193 -15.76 -14.31 21.81
C LYS A 193 -14.87 -15.44 21.28
N THR A 194 -14.21 -16.17 22.19
CA THR A 194 -13.16 -17.14 21.85
C THR A 194 -13.65 -18.29 20.99
N ALA A 195 -14.91 -18.77 21.22
CA ALA A 195 -15.50 -19.85 20.42
C ALA A 195 -15.72 -19.41 18.94
N GLU A 196 -16.17 -18.17 18.73
CA GLU A 196 -16.35 -17.65 17.36
C GLU A 196 -14.99 -17.42 16.68
N ALA A 197 -13.99 -16.97 17.42
CA ALA A 197 -12.61 -16.83 16.92
C ALA A 197 -12.03 -18.17 16.49
N ALA A 198 -12.20 -19.23 17.31
CA ALA A 198 -11.70 -20.56 17.01
C ALA A 198 -12.26 -21.11 15.68
N VAL A 199 -13.55 -20.87 15.39
CA VAL A 199 -14.18 -21.27 14.11
C VAL A 199 -13.50 -20.58 12.93
N LEU A 200 -13.17 -19.30 13.05
CA LEU A 200 -12.50 -18.53 11.98
C LEU A 200 -11.05 -18.99 11.78
N PHE A 201 -10.32 -19.23 12.86
CA PHE A 201 -8.96 -19.78 12.78
C PHE A 201 -8.96 -21.17 12.14
N ASP A 202 -9.90 -22.05 12.55
CA ASP A 202 -10.05 -23.38 11.97
C ASP A 202 -10.37 -23.31 10.47
N ARG A 203 -11.21 -22.35 10.04
CA ARG A 203 -11.49 -22.09 8.64
C ARG A 203 -10.19 -21.77 7.86
N ILE A 204 -9.33 -20.88 8.37
CA ILE A 204 -8.05 -20.56 7.71
C ILE A 204 -7.20 -21.81 7.57
N VAL A 205 -7.03 -22.58 8.67
CA VAL A 205 -6.15 -23.77 8.67
C VAL A 205 -6.65 -24.85 7.73
N LYS A 206 -7.97 -25.09 7.64
CA LYS A 206 -8.57 -26.13 6.79
C LYS A 206 -8.68 -25.74 5.32
N GLN A 207 -9.11 -24.51 5.05
CA GLN A 207 -9.38 -24.08 3.67
C GLN A 207 -8.16 -23.47 2.98
N PHE A 208 -7.24 -22.87 3.74
CA PHE A 208 -6.07 -22.14 3.23
C PHE A 208 -4.76 -22.56 3.92
N PRO A 209 -4.44 -23.87 4.00
CA PRO A 209 -3.34 -24.38 4.84
C PRO A 209 -1.96 -23.83 4.49
N ASN A 210 -1.79 -23.33 3.24
CA ASN A 210 -0.54 -22.77 2.72
C ASN A 210 -0.49 -21.23 2.75
N SER A 211 -1.52 -20.56 3.27
CA SER A 211 -1.50 -19.11 3.42
C SER A 211 -0.54 -18.69 4.54
N SER A 212 -0.03 -17.45 4.46
CA SER A 212 0.80 -16.84 5.52
C SER A 212 0.06 -16.80 6.86
N GLU A 213 -1.26 -16.59 6.83
CA GLU A 213 -2.14 -16.48 8.00
C GLU A 213 -2.40 -17.86 8.66
N ALA A 214 -2.24 -18.97 7.93
CA ALA A 214 -2.49 -20.30 8.50
C ALA A 214 -1.53 -20.63 9.64
N LYS A 215 -0.30 -20.13 9.62
CA LYS A 215 0.66 -20.30 10.73
C LYS A 215 0.17 -19.57 12.00
N ALA A 216 -0.26 -18.31 11.85
CA ALA A 216 -0.81 -17.54 12.97
C ALA A 216 -2.07 -18.20 13.52
N ALA A 217 -2.97 -18.63 12.65
CA ALA A 217 -4.22 -19.31 13.04
C ALA A 217 -3.96 -20.61 13.83
N ARG A 218 -2.97 -21.42 13.44
CA ARG A 218 -2.57 -22.61 14.21
C ARG A 218 -2.09 -22.24 15.61
N ASN A 219 -1.24 -21.25 15.75
CA ASN A 219 -0.75 -20.80 17.05
C ASN A 219 -1.89 -20.33 17.97
N TYR A 220 -2.88 -19.62 17.41
CA TYR A 220 -4.06 -19.22 18.18
C TYR A 220 -4.90 -20.43 18.61
N LEU A 221 -5.11 -21.42 17.75
CA LEU A 221 -5.86 -22.63 18.11
C LEU A 221 -5.16 -23.45 19.20
N GLU A 222 -3.83 -23.55 19.18
CA GLU A 222 -3.05 -24.19 20.24
C GLU A 222 -3.18 -23.45 21.58
N PHE A 223 -3.24 -22.11 21.54
CA PHE A 223 -3.43 -21.29 22.75
C PHE A 223 -4.83 -21.46 23.37
N LEU A 224 -5.84 -21.76 22.55
CA LEU A 224 -7.24 -21.89 22.98
C LEU A 224 -7.61 -23.29 23.53
N GLN A 225 -6.72 -24.30 23.43
CA GLN A 225 -6.88 -25.64 23.98
C GLN A 225 -6.49 -25.68 25.44
#